data_ef9fc0982a87865ed9133c1fb381779b
#
_entry.id   ef9fc0982a87865ed9133c1fb381779b
#
_cell.length_a   1.000
_cell.length_b   1.000
_cell.length_c   1.000
_cell.angle_alpha   90.00
_cell.angle_beta   90.00
_cell.angle_gamma   90.00
#
_symmetry.space_group_name_H-M   'P 1'
#
loop_
_entity.id
_entity.type
_entity.pdbx_description
1 polymer ?
#
loop_
_entity_poly.entity_id
_entity_poly.type
_entity_poly.pdbx_seq_one_letter_code
_entity_poly.pdbx_strand_id
1 'polypeptide(L)'
;MMHAGPLARFAAALLVVLGTSAHLLAQDKSTVDQATIESRELRAALAAHHICSGLWVVGKHYKRTPEEIVAQDLAPFKYTGWEPDFKVDVDFDRKTVTVTAPGAPPRTAKYNGDQGSTILPIGAKDVFFKPVPVPRNLPPADKQAWPTGDLGATDPVPGVNYKAVNAALDWAMEQKDYNTRALVIAYRGKIIGERYLDGWTKDTPQLSWSQGKSITAALVGVLVQRGLLNLDQPAPVKEWQADGDPRRAIRIRDLMWMSSGLDFINKGFSDAKVYSRENEHFRVYFDSLNVFEHAVNQPLKVAPNTRWSYLNSDPLTLNKIVRETVEAQGEDYLTFPQRALFDKIGARNYVLEPDAWGNFILSGYDYGSARDWVRFGLLHLWDGVWEGERILPEGWVKFIS
;
A
#
# COMPACT_ATOMS: atom_id res chain seq x y z
N MET A 1 -74.81 -12.02 -53.81
CA MET A 1 -74.43 -13.34 -53.31
C MET A 1 -73.15 -13.75 -54.04
N MET A 2 -72.13 -13.98 -53.31
CA MET A 2 -71.02 -14.93 -53.36
C MET A 2 -69.79 -14.33 -52.80
N HIS A 3 -69.31 -15.01 -51.79
CA HIS A 3 -68.16 -14.69 -50.97
C HIS A 3 -66.86 -14.86 -51.83
N ALA A 4 -65.97 -13.90 -51.68
CA ALA A 4 -64.57 -14.10 -52.00
C ALA A 4 -63.78 -14.15 -50.66
N GLY A 5 -63.14 -15.29 -50.41
CA GLY A 5 -62.53 -15.66 -49.16
C GLY A 5 -61.16 -14.99 -48.90
N PRO A 6 -60.57 -15.26 -47.76
CA PRO A 6 -59.46 -14.48 -47.16
C PRO A 6 -58.10 -15.10 -47.58
N LEU A 7 -57.46 -14.59 -48.65
CA LEU A 7 -56.11 -15.01 -49.04
C LEU A 7 -55.12 -13.86 -49.23
N ALA A 8 -55.51 -12.61 -48.89
CA ALA A 8 -54.65 -11.46 -49.12
C ALA A 8 -53.99 -10.88 -47.81
N ARG A 9 -54.08 -11.55 -46.67
CA ARG A 9 -53.56 -11.04 -45.38
C ARG A 9 -52.36 -11.79 -44.80
N PHE A 10 -51.87 -12.82 -45.47
CA PHE A 10 -50.70 -13.60 -44.98
C PHE A 10 -49.37 -13.24 -45.61
N ALA A 11 -49.31 -12.46 -46.70
CA ALA A 11 -48.07 -12.09 -47.34
C ALA A 11 -47.36 -10.84 -46.76
N ALA A 12 -48.10 -10.00 -46.01
CA ALA A 12 -47.51 -8.76 -45.39
C ALA A 12 -46.88 -8.98 -44.04
N ALA A 13 -47.17 -10.09 -43.35
CA ALA A 13 -46.64 -10.37 -42.02
C ALA A 13 -45.27 -11.09 -42.04
N LEU A 14 -44.91 -11.70 -43.16
CA LEU A 14 -43.64 -12.46 -43.28
C LEU A 14 -42.43 -11.61 -43.70
N LEU A 15 -42.61 -10.40 -44.21
CA LEU A 15 -41.56 -9.47 -44.63
C LEU A 15 -41.07 -8.57 -43.48
N VAL A 16 -41.86 -8.40 -42.40
CA VAL A 16 -41.47 -7.57 -41.24
C VAL A 16 -40.65 -8.38 -40.24
N VAL A 17 -40.78 -9.70 -40.20
CA VAL A 17 -40.01 -10.57 -39.25
C VAL A 17 -38.58 -10.86 -39.74
N LEU A 18 -38.34 -10.78 -41.04
CA LEU A 18 -36.97 -10.97 -41.59
C LEU A 18 -36.12 -9.71 -41.56
N GLY A 19 -36.72 -8.53 -41.45
CA GLY A 19 -35.97 -7.26 -41.31
C GLY A 19 -35.49 -6.97 -39.91
N THR A 20 -36.16 -7.48 -38.87
CA THR A 20 -35.73 -7.27 -37.49
C THR A 20 -34.73 -8.29 -36.97
N SER A 21 -34.63 -9.48 -37.59
CA SER A 21 -33.65 -10.49 -37.24
C SER A 21 -32.26 -10.21 -37.82
N ALA A 22 -32.17 -9.47 -38.95
CA ALA A 22 -30.90 -9.07 -39.53
C ALA A 22 -30.26 -7.86 -38.81
N HIS A 23 -31.06 -7.04 -38.10
CA HIS A 23 -30.55 -5.95 -37.25
C HIS A 23 -30.12 -6.42 -35.85
N LEU A 24 -30.61 -7.55 -35.36
CA LEU A 24 -30.17 -8.13 -34.08
C LEU A 24 -28.91 -9.01 -34.20
N LEU A 25 -28.50 -9.38 -35.44
CA LEU A 25 -27.26 -10.16 -35.65
C LEU A 25 -26.07 -9.32 -36.10
N ALA A 26 -26.24 -8.00 -36.24
CA ALA A 26 -25.17 -7.04 -36.52
C ALA A 26 -24.77 -6.19 -35.27
N GLN A 27 -25.26 -6.50 -34.08
CA GLN A 27 -24.70 -6.02 -32.82
C GLN A 27 -23.55 -6.93 -32.42
N ASP A 28 -22.48 -6.73 -33.10
CA ASP A 28 -21.19 -6.29 -32.66
C ASP A 28 -20.38 -7.23 -31.76
N LYS A 29 -19.48 -7.89 -32.47
CA LYS A 29 -18.20 -8.35 -31.89
C LYS A 29 -17.37 -7.10 -31.59
N SER A 30 -17.14 -6.78 -30.30
CA SER A 30 -16.09 -5.89 -29.78
C SER A 30 -16.47 -4.47 -29.32
N THR A 31 -17.28 -4.35 -28.31
CA THR A 31 -17.02 -3.30 -27.32
C THR A 31 -16.79 -3.98 -26.00
N VAL A 32 -15.52 -4.20 -25.63
CA VAL A 32 -15.14 -4.44 -24.24
C VAL A 32 -15.75 -3.27 -23.49
N ASP A 33 -16.63 -3.54 -22.49
CA ASP A 33 -17.32 -2.47 -21.78
C ASP A 33 -16.29 -1.61 -21.02
N GLN A 34 -16.65 -0.35 -20.79
CA GLN A 34 -15.75 0.62 -20.14
C GLN A 34 -15.31 0.18 -18.74
N ALA A 35 -16.12 -0.53 -17.99
CA ALA A 35 -15.78 -1.05 -16.68
C ALA A 35 -14.69 -2.14 -16.75
N THR A 36 -14.74 -2.99 -17.78
CA THR A 36 -13.70 -3.99 -18.04
C THR A 36 -12.37 -3.32 -18.43
N ILE A 37 -12.40 -2.28 -19.28
CA ILE A 37 -11.21 -1.51 -19.65
C ILE A 37 -10.58 -0.86 -18.41
N GLU A 38 -11.38 -0.19 -17.59
CA GLU A 38 -10.93 0.43 -16.34
C GLU A 38 -10.31 -0.60 -15.38
N SER A 39 -10.99 -1.71 -15.17
CA SER A 39 -10.49 -2.79 -14.31
C SER A 39 -9.13 -3.33 -14.79
N ARG A 40 -8.97 -3.57 -16.10
CA ARG A 40 -7.70 -4.03 -16.68
C ARG A 40 -6.59 -3.00 -16.57
N GLU A 41 -6.91 -1.73 -16.78
CA GLU A 41 -5.97 -0.63 -16.61
C GLU A 41 -5.41 -0.58 -15.18
N LEU A 42 -6.30 -0.63 -14.16
CA LEU A 42 -5.90 -0.55 -12.76
C LEU A 42 -5.09 -1.77 -12.31
N ARG A 43 -5.41 -2.97 -12.81
CA ARG A 43 -4.63 -4.19 -12.56
C ARG A 43 -3.25 -4.13 -13.24
N ALA A 44 -3.16 -3.59 -14.45
CA ALA A 44 -1.88 -3.38 -15.13
C ALA A 44 -0.99 -2.42 -14.34
N ALA A 45 -1.57 -1.37 -13.74
CA ALA A 45 -0.84 -0.44 -12.88
C ALA A 45 -0.30 -1.11 -11.61
N LEU A 46 -1.14 -1.91 -10.93
CA LEU A 46 -0.71 -2.69 -9.77
C LEU A 46 0.44 -3.64 -10.15
N ALA A 47 0.31 -4.37 -11.27
CA ALA A 47 1.34 -5.29 -11.75
C ALA A 47 2.64 -4.56 -12.08
N ALA A 48 2.57 -3.42 -12.79
CA ALA A 48 3.75 -2.61 -13.10
C ALA A 48 4.48 -2.17 -11.84
N HIS A 49 3.75 -1.73 -10.81
CA HIS A 49 4.32 -1.31 -9.53
C HIS A 49 5.02 -2.48 -8.82
N HIS A 50 4.34 -3.62 -8.67
CA HIS A 50 4.91 -4.80 -8.00
C HIS A 50 6.18 -5.32 -8.70
N ILE A 51 6.17 -5.39 -10.03
CA ILE A 51 7.33 -5.84 -10.79
C ILE A 51 8.48 -4.82 -10.65
N CYS A 52 8.19 -3.53 -10.71
CA CYS A 52 9.18 -2.47 -10.54
C CYS A 52 9.84 -2.53 -9.15
N SER A 53 9.05 -2.61 -8.09
CA SER A 53 9.58 -2.73 -6.71
C SER A 53 10.29 -4.08 -6.50
N GLY A 54 9.76 -5.16 -7.09
CA GLY A 54 10.40 -6.48 -7.09
C GLY A 54 11.81 -6.46 -7.70
N LEU A 55 11.99 -5.73 -8.82
CA LEU A 55 13.28 -5.63 -9.51
C LEU A 55 14.28 -4.74 -8.77
N TRP A 56 13.88 -3.59 -8.22
CA TRP A 56 14.83 -2.60 -7.74
C TRP A 56 14.77 -2.32 -6.24
N VAL A 57 13.67 -2.58 -5.54
CA VAL A 57 13.61 -2.49 -4.07
C VAL A 57 14.04 -3.84 -3.47
N VAL A 58 13.28 -4.90 -3.74
CA VAL A 58 13.60 -6.25 -3.27
C VAL A 58 14.87 -6.77 -3.93
N GLY A 59 15.06 -6.47 -5.22
CA GLY A 59 16.20 -6.90 -6.03
C GLY A 59 17.58 -6.40 -5.58
N LYS A 60 17.64 -5.42 -4.68
CA LYS A 60 18.91 -5.06 -3.99
C LYS A 60 19.41 -6.21 -3.11
N HIS A 61 18.53 -7.04 -2.59
CA HIS A 61 18.83 -8.13 -1.66
C HIS A 61 18.57 -9.51 -2.25
N TYR A 62 17.57 -9.62 -3.13
CA TYR A 62 17.20 -10.85 -3.82
C TYR A 62 16.86 -10.57 -5.28
N LYS A 63 17.83 -10.85 -6.16
CA LYS A 63 17.65 -10.64 -7.61
C LYS A 63 16.72 -11.66 -8.20
N ARG A 64 15.74 -11.18 -8.97
CA ARG A 64 14.75 -11.99 -9.68
C ARG A 64 14.50 -11.40 -11.05
N THR A 65 14.09 -12.24 -12.00
CA THR A 65 13.60 -11.79 -13.32
C THR A 65 12.15 -11.27 -13.19
N PRO A 66 11.65 -10.51 -14.17
CA PRO A 66 10.23 -10.11 -14.21
C PRO A 66 9.28 -11.30 -14.12
N GLU A 67 9.61 -12.42 -14.82
CA GLU A 67 8.81 -13.65 -14.85
C GLU A 67 8.78 -14.32 -13.47
N GLU A 68 9.92 -14.37 -12.76
CA GLU A 68 9.99 -14.89 -11.38
C GLU A 68 9.17 -14.03 -10.41
N ILE A 69 9.20 -12.70 -10.56
CA ILE A 69 8.38 -11.79 -9.76
C ILE A 69 6.90 -12.03 -10.03
N VAL A 70 6.49 -12.15 -11.30
CA VAL A 70 5.11 -12.47 -11.67
C VAL A 70 4.70 -13.81 -11.04
N ALA A 71 5.52 -14.84 -11.17
CA ALA A 71 5.22 -16.18 -10.68
C ALA A 71 5.14 -16.25 -9.14
N GLN A 72 5.91 -15.41 -8.44
CA GLN A 72 5.98 -15.44 -6.98
C GLN A 72 5.07 -14.40 -6.29
N ASP A 73 4.89 -13.22 -6.90
CA ASP A 73 4.28 -12.08 -6.23
C ASP A 73 2.89 -11.72 -6.79
N LEU A 74 2.56 -12.14 -8.02
CA LEU A 74 1.32 -11.77 -8.69
C LEU A 74 0.43 -12.99 -8.97
N ALA A 75 0.90 -13.93 -9.78
CA ALA A 75 0.09 -15.03 -10.26
C ALA A 75 -0.55 -15.92 -9.16
N PRO A 76 0.11 -16.19 -8.01
CA PRO A 76 -0.49 -16.98 -6.95
C PRO A 76 -1.64 -16.29 -6.22
N PHE A 77 -1.75 -14.97 -6.33
CA PHE A 77 -2.66 -14.16 -5.51
C PHE A 77 -3.78 -13.56 -6.35
N LYS A 78 -5.00 -14.09 -6.21
CA LYS A 78 -6.18 -13.59 -6.93
C LYS A 78 -6.42 -12.10 -6.73
N TYR A 79 -6.09 -11.55 -5.56
CA TYR A 79 -6.26 -10.13 -5.24
C TYR A 79 -5.33 -9.19 -6.02
N THR A 80 -4.31 -9.71 -6.72
CA THR A 80 -3.46 -8.88 -7.59
C THR A 80 -4.10 -8.59 -8.93
N GLY A 81 -5.08 -9.40 -9.33
CA GLY A 81 -5.75 -9.28 -10.61
C GLY A 81 -4.85 -9.55 -11.81
N TRP A 82 -3.72 -10.24 -11.63
CA TRP A 82 -2.85 -10.63 -12.73
C TRP A 82 -3.57 -11.53 -13.72
N GLU A 83 -3.41 -11.24 -15.02
CA GLU A 83 -3.93 -12.07 -16.10
C GLU A 83 -2.77 -12.49 -17.04
N PRO A 84 -2.75 -13.76 -17.52
CA PRO A 84 -1.64 -14.28 -18.33
C PRO A 84 -1.42 -13.57 -19.69
N ASP A 85 -2.42 -12.82 -20.18
CA ASP A 85 -2.37 -12.05 -21.42
C ASP A 85 -1.78 -10.63 -21.22
N PHE A 86 -1.42 -10.25 -20.00
CA PHE A 86 -0.72 -9.01 -19.71
C PHE A 86 0.72 -9.09 -20.25
N LYS A 87 1.14 -8.03 -20.93
CA LYS A 87 2.50 -7.91 -21.46
C LYS A 87 3.32 -6.99 -20.59
N VAL A 88 4.51 -7.47 -20.21
CA VAL A 88 5.48 -6.73 -19.40
C VAL A 88 6.62 -6.25 -20.28
N ASP A 89 6.94 -4.97 -20.23
CA ASP A 89 8.11 -4.36 -20.83
C ASP A 89 8.96 -3.67 -19.75
N VAL A 90 10.27 -3.95 -19.72
CA VAL A 90 11.19 -3.42 -18.72
C VAL A 90 12.30 -2.63 -19.41
N ASP A 91 12.38 -1.35 -19.12
CA ASP A 91 13.50 -0.49 -19.50
C ASP A 91 14.47 -0.39 -18.30
N PHE A 92 15.57 -1.13 -18.37
CA PHE A 92 16.58 -1.16 -17.30
C PHE A 92 17.39 0.13 -17.20
N ASP A 93 17.55 0.89 -18.28
CA ASP A 93 18.29 2.16 -18.27
C ASP A 93 17.47 3.25 -17.56
N ARG A 94 16.19 3.35 -17.90
CA ARG A 94 15.26 4.29 -17.27
C ARG A 94 14.69 3.78 -15.94
N LYS A 95 14.89 2.51 -15.64
CA LYS A 95 14.32 1.79 -14.50
C LYS A 95 12.79 1.93 -14.44
N THR A 96 12.14 1.63 -15.55
CA THR A 96 10.68 1.63 -15.66
C THR A 96 10.17 0.25 -16.03
N VAL A 97 8.97 -0.04 -15.57
CA VAL A 97 8.20 -1.22 -15.95
C VAL A 97 6.87 -0.76 -16.52
N THR A 98 6.57 -1.17 -17.73
CA THR A 98 5.29 -0.91 -18.38
C THR A 98 4.52 -2.22 -18.53
N VAL A 99 3.29 -2.25 -18.05
CA VAL A 99 2.37 -3.37 -18.24
C VAL A 99 1.22 -2.93 -19.13
N THR A 100 0.96 -3.73 -20.17
CA THR A 100 -0.14 -3.53 -21.12
C THR A 100 -1.14 -4.66 -20.97
N ALA A 101 -2.37 -4.33 -20.59
CA ALA A 101 -3.50 -5.24 -20.59
C ALA A 101 -4.30 -5.07 -21.89
N PRO A 102 -4.83 -6.15 -22.52
CA PRO A 102 -5.59 -6.05 -23.76
C PRO A 102 -6.78 -5.10 -23.65
N GLY A 103 -6.86 -4.16 -24.59
CA GLY A 103 -7.94 -3.17 -24.67
C GLY A 103 -7.85 -2.01 -23.66
N ALA A 104 -6.84 -1.98 -22.79
CA ALA A 104 -6.63 -0.91 -21.81
C ALA A 104 -5.36 -0.09 -22.12
N PRO A 105 -5.29 1.17 -21.65
CA PRO A 105 -4.06 1.95 -21.75
C PRO A 105 -2.90 1.29 -20.99
N PRO A 106 -1.65 1.36 -21.50
CA PRO A 106 -0.49 0.86 -20.79
C PRO A 106 -0.26 1.67 -19.50
N ARG A 107 0.22 1.00 -18.46
CA ARG A 107 0.55 1.64 -17.19
C ARG A 107 2.01 1.42 -16.86
N THR A 108 2.66 2.47 -16.42
CA THR A 108 4.11 2.48 -16.18
C THR A 108 4.40 2.83 -14.72
N ALA A 109 5.26 2.02 -14.10
CA ALA A 109 5.89 2.34 -12.83
C ALA A 109 7.37 2.70 -13.06
N LYS A 110 7.89 3.63 -12.26
CA LYS A 110 9.27 4.08 -12.30
C LYS A 110 9.93 3.92 -10.93
N TYR A 111 11.14 3.41 -10.91
CA TYR A 111 11.97 3.35 -9.71
C TYR A 111 12.71 4.68 -9.47
N ASN A 112 12.62 5.20 -8.24
CA ASN A 112 13.09 6.53 -7.83
C ASN A 112 14.17 6.46 -6.73
N GLY A 113 15.05 5.46 -6.79
CA GLY A 113 16.12 5.31 -5.81
C GLY A 113 15.60 4.92 -4.42
N ASP A 114 15.95 5.69 -3.40
CA ASP A 114 15.58 5.37 -2.02
C ASP A 114 14.09 5.61 -1.71
N GLN A 115 13.34 6.28 -2.60
CA GLN A 115 11.90 6.38 -2.53
C GLN A 115 11.17 5.21 -3.23
N GLY A 116 11.89 4.14 -3.63
CA GLY A 116 11.27 2.97 -4.25
C GLY A 116 10.59 3.27 -5.58
N SER A 117 9.47 2.61 -5.85
CA SER A 117 8.77 2.72 -7.13
C SER A 117 7.50 3.57 -7.02
N THR A 118 7.09 4.16 -8.14
CA THR A 118 5.89 5.00 -8.23
C THR A 118 5.18 4.72 -9.55
N ILE A 119 3.86 4.57 -9.51
CA ILE A 119 3.05 4.49 -10.73
C ILE A 119 2.93 5.89 -11.33
N LEU A 120 3.36 6.04 -12.57
CA LEU A 120 3.26 7.31 -13.27
C LEU A 120 1.81 7.58 -13.72
N PRO A 121 1.34 8.83 -13.62
CA PRO A 121 0.12 9.25 -14.30
C PRO A 121 0.18 8.97 -15.81
N ILE A 122 -0.95 8.65 -16.42
CA ILE A 122 -1.01 8.36 -17.86
C ILE A 122 -0.46 9.54 -18.65
N GLY A 123 0.51 9.27 -19.54
CA GLY A 123 1.18 10.29 -20.34
C GLY A 123 2.34 11.02 -19.64
N ALA A 124 2.51 10.86 -18.33
CA ALA A 124 3.67 11.41 -17.63
C ALA A 124 4.93 10.58 -17.95
N LYS A 125 6.05 11.28 -18.12
CA LYS A 125 7.36 10.65 -18.38
C LYS A 125 8.19 10.48 -17.12
N ASP A 126 7.82 11.17 -16.04
CA ASP A 126 8.53 11.18 -14.76
C ASP A 126 7.58 11.53 -13.61
N VAL A 127 8.07 11.37 -12.38
CA VAL A 127 7.42 11.86 -11.16
C VAL A 127 7.51 13.39 -11.07
N PHE A 128 6.64 14.01 -10.28
CA PHE A 128 6.56 15.49 -10.12
C PHE A 128 7.33 16.00 -8.90
N PHE A 129 7.97 15.10 -8.17
CA PHE A 129 8.87 15.47 -7.06
C PHE A 129 10.32 15.15 -7.44
N LYS A 130 11.26 15.70 -6.68
CA LYS A 130 12.68 15.41 -6.85
C LYS A 130 13.06 14.27 -5.89
N PRO A 131 13.40 13.07 -6.39
CA PRO A 131 13.92 12.00 -5.54
C PRO A 131 15.22 12.43 -4.84
N VAL A 132 15.37 12.04 -3.57
CA VAL A 132 16.53 12.38 -2.75
C VAL A 132 17.17 11.12 -2.15
N PRO A 133 18.49 11.09 -1.94
CA PRO A 133 19.11 10.04 -1.15
C PRO A 133 18.59 10.05 0.29
N VAL A 134 18.34 8.89 0.84
CA VAL A 134 17.94 8.71 2.25
C VAL A 134 19.13 8.09 3.01
N PRO A 135 20.01 8.91 3.58
CA PRO A 135 21.17 8.41 4.31
C PRO A 135 20.72 7.64 5.55
N ARG A 136 21.36 6.51 5.79
CA ARG A 136 21.21 5.72 7.00
C ARG A 136 22.43 5.96 7.87
N ASN A 137 22.26 6.78 8.91
CA ASN A 137 23.37 7.20 9.78
C ASN A 137 23.60 6.18 10.90
N LEU A 138 23.76 4.91 10.51
CA LEU A 138 23.90 3.78 11.41
C LEU A 138 25.22 3.03 11.11
N PRO A 139 25.91 2.53 12.12
CA PRO A 139 27.01 1.58 11.92
C PRO A 139 26.52 0.31 11.21
N PRO A 140 27.41 -0.49 10.61
CA PRO A 140 27.06 -1.81 10.09
C PRO A 140 26.36 -2.65 11.17
N ALA A 141 25.27 -3.34 10.79
CA ALA A 141 24.44 -4.07 11.74
C ALA A 141 25.19 -5.16 12.51
N ASP A 142 26.16 -5.81 11.86
CA ASP A 142 27.03 -6.85 12.44
C ASP A 142 28.08 -6.30 13.42
N LYS A 143 28.25 -4.99 13.51
CA LYS A 143 29.17 -4.29 14.44
C LYS A 143 28.45 -3.64 15.63
N GLN A 144 27.14 -3.69 15.64
CA GLN A 144 26.33 -3.06 16.66
C GLN A 144 25.47 -4.11 17.40
N ALA A 145 25.35 -3.96 18.72
CA ALA A 145 24.56 -4.88 19.53
C ALA A 145 23.07 -4.84 19.16
N TRP A 146 22.40 -5.99 19.28
CA TRP A 146 20.95 -6.07 19.21
C TRP A 146 20.34 -5.34 20.43
N PRO A 147 19.23 -4.58 20.28
CA PRO A 147 18.32 -4.57 19.13
C PRO A 147 18.67 -3.54 18.04
N THR A 148 19.49 -2.55 18.29
CA THR A 148 19.83 -1.51 17.30
C THR A 148 20.73 -2.05 16.17
N GLY A 149 21.59 -3.05 16.46
CA GLY A 149 22.30 -3.85 15.45
C GLY A 149 21.84 -5.29 15.41
N ASP A 150 22.71 -6.21 14.95
CA ASP A 150 22.43 -7.64 14.84
C ASP A 150 23.29 -8.51 15.77
N LEU A 151 24.32 -7.94 16.40
CA LEU A 151 25.23 -8.68 17.26
C LEU A 151 24.50 -9.18 18.50
N GLY A 152 24.50 -10.50 18.73
CA GLY A 152 23.80 -11.15 19.83
C GLY A 152 22.26 -11.15 19.70
N ALA A 153 21.72 -10.95 18.49
CA ALA A 153 20.29 -10.96 18.24
C ALA A 153 19.61 -12.28 18.62
N THR A 154 20.30 -13.40 18.34
CA THR A 154 19.83 -14.79 18.53
C THR A 154 20.49 -15.48 19.73
N ASP A 155 21.08 -14.72 20.67
CA ASP A 155 21.63 -15.31 21.90
C ASP A 155 20.53 -16.08 22.65
N PRO A 156 20.84 -17.28 23.17
CA PRO A 156 19.84 -18.12 23.83
C PRO A 156 19.16 -17.44 25.02
N VAL A 157 17.85 -17.56 25.09
CA VAL A 157 17.03 -17.05 26.21
C VAL A 157 16.69 -18.20 27.13
N PRO A 158 17.05 -18.13 28.43
CA PRO A 158 16.73 -19.19 29.38
C PRO A 158 15.23 -19.47 29.48
N GLY A 159 14.87 -20.77 29.60
CA GLY A 159 13.49 -21.21 29.72
C GLY A 159 12.72 -21.34 28.40
N VAL A 160 13.33 -21.05 27.26
CA VAL A 160 12.71 -21.24 25.93
C VAL A 160 12.87 -22.68 25.48
N ASN A 161 11.76 -23.31 25.07
CA ASN A 161 11.79 -24.61 24.41
C ASN A 161 12.09 -24.46 22.91
N TYR A 162 13.38 -24.35 22.56
CA TYR A 162 13.82 -24.16 21.18
C TYR A 162 13.40 -25.31 20.25
N LYS A 163 13.22 -26.53 20.75
CA LYS A 163 12.71 -27.65 19.94
C LYS A 163 11.28 -27.33 19.46
N ALA A 164 10.42 -26.83 20.35
CA ALA A 164 9.06 -26.47 19.98
C ALA A 164 9.01 -25.23 19.07
N VAL A 165 9.86 -24.21 19.33
CA VAL A 165 9.98 -23.02 18.48
C VAL A 165 10.39 -23.42 17.06
N ASN A 166 11.44 -24.23 16.92
CA ASN A 166 11.91 -24.68 15.60
C ASN A 166 10.84 -25.49 14.87
N ALA A 167 10.17 -26.42 15.56
CA ALA A 167 9.10 -27.21 14.95
C ALA A 167 7.94 -26.34 14.43
N ALA A 168 7.56 -25.28 15.15
CA ALA A 168 6.53 -24.34 14.72
C ALA A 168 6.97 -23.50 13.50
N LEU A 169 8.24 -23.06 13.48
CA LEU A 169 8.81 -22.31 12.35
C LEU A 169 8.87 -23.20 11.10
N ASP A 170 9.38 -24.44 11.24
CA ASP A 170 9.51 -25.37 10.14
C ASP A 170 8.12 -25.73 9.59
N TRP A 171 7.15 -26.01 10.46
CA TRP A 171 5.76 -26.23 10.05
C TRP A 171 5.18 -25.07 9.23
N ALA A 172 5.41 -23.83 9.68
CA ALA A 172 4.90 -22.65 8.97
C ALA A 172 5.55 -22.46 7.59
N MET A 173 6.83 -22.81 7.44
CA MET A 173 7.53 -22.72 6.15
C MET A 173 7.13 -23.84 5.18
N GLU A 174 6.71 -25.01 5.70
CA GLU A 174 6.26 -26.15 4.90
C GLU A 174 4.88 -25.94 4.26
N GLN A 175 4.10 -24.97 4.75
CA GLN A 175 2.75 -24.68 4.22
C GLN A 175 2.85 -23.93 2.89
N LYS A 176 2.92 -24.67 1.77
CA LYS A 176 3.12 -24.10 0.42
C LYS A 176 2.04 -23.08 0.04
N ASP A 177 0.80 -23.30 0.47
CA ASP A 177 -0.33 -22.42 0.15
C ASP A 177 -0.24 -21.04 0.84
N TYR A 178 0.57 -20.91 1.89
CA TYR A 178 0.75 -19.64 2.61
C TYR A 178 1.80 -18.74 1.97
N ASN A 179 2.67 -19.29 1.12
CA ASN A 179 3.77 -18.57 0.48
C ASN A 179 4.60 -17.74 1.50
N THR A 180 4.88 -18.35 2.66
CA THR A 180 5.64 -17.72 3.74
C THR A 180 7.08 -17.44 3.29
N ARG A 181 7.52 -16.21 3.36
CA ARG A 181 8.85 -15.76 2.89
C ARG A 181 9.82 -15.51 4.01
N ALA A 182 9.32 -15.02 5.13
CA ALA A 182 10.10 -14.77 6.33
C ALA A 182 9.22 -14.93 7.56
N LEU A 183 9.80 -15.49 8.60
CA LEU A 183 9.17 -15.61 9.90
C LEU A 183 10.22 -15.35 10.98
N VAL A 184 9.93 -14.40 11.88
CA VAL A 184 10.82 -14.04 13.00
C VAL A 184 9.99 -13.98 14.27
N ILE A 185 10.46 -14.65 15.32
CA ILE A 185 9.83 -14.64 16.65
C ILE A 185 10.81 -14.00 17.63
N ALA A 186 10.35 -12.95 18.31
CA ALA A 186 11.09 -12.32 19.39
C ALA A 186 10.43 -12.58 20.75
N TYR A 187 11.24 -12.84 21.75
CA TYR A 187 10.82 -13.01 23.13
C TYR A 187 11.83 -12.35 24.08
N ARG A 188 11.32 -11.58 25.05
CA ARG A 188 12.16 -10.82 26.01
C ARG A 188 13.24 -9.99 25.32
N GLY A 189 12.89 -9.36 24.18
CA GLY A 189 13.79 -8.51 23.44
C GLY A 189 14.83 -9.24 22.57
N LYS A 190 14.85 -10.58 22.54
CA LYS A 190 15.77 -11.40 21.71
C LYS A 190 14.99 -12.17 20.65
N ILE A 191 15.64 -12.43 19.51
CA ILE A 191 15.10 -13.34 18.48
C ILE A 191 15.33 -14.78 18.95
N ILE A 192 14.24 -15.49 19.18
CA ILE A 192 14.28 -16.89 19.60
C ILE A 192 14.13 -17.88 18.43
N GLY A 193 13.79 -17.39 17.26
CA GLY A 193 13.75 -18.18 16.04
C GLY A 193 13.41 -17.35 14.82
N GLU A 194 14.01 -17.72 13.69
CA GLU A 194 13.75 -17.09 12.40
C GLU A 194 13.93 -18.11 11.26
N ARG A 195 13.14 -17.93 10.21
CA ARG A 195 13.22 -18.71 8.96
C ARG A 195 12.98 -17.80 7.77
N TYR A 196 13.64 -18.11 6.68
CA TYR A 196 13.53 -17.38 5.41
C TYR A 196 13.39 -18.41 4.27
N LEU A 197 12.52 -18.10 3.30
CA LEU A 197 12.42 -18.87 2.07
C LEU A 197 13.72 -18.72 1.26
N ASP A 198 14.05 -19.72 0.45
CA ASP A 198 15.24 -19.70 -0.39
C ASP A 198 15.33 -18.42 -1.22
N GLY A 199 16.50 -17.77 -1.18
CA GLY A 199 16.75 -16.46 -1.79
C GLY A 199 16.37 -15.26 -0.91
N TRP A 200 15.52 -15.44 0.10
CA TRP A 200 15.16 -14.40 1.06
C TRP A 200 16.09 -14.42 2.27
N THR A 201 16.33 -13.26 2.84
CA THR A 201 17.26 -13.09 3.99
C THR A 201 16.64 -12.15 5.03
N LYS A 202 17.31 -12.05 6.18
CA LYS A 202 16.95 -11.11 7.25
C LYS A 202 16.93 -9.64 6.80
N ASP A 203 17.62 -9.31 5.70
CA ASP A 203 17.73 -7.96 5.15
C ASP A 203 16.83 -7.72 3.95
N THR A 204 16.17 -8.77 3.42
CA THR A 204 15.29 -8.63 2.24
C THR A 204 13.99 -7.94 2.62
N PRO A 205 13.71 -6.73 2.09
CA PRO A 205 12.48 -6.02 2.39
C PRO A 205 11.29 -6.66 1.67
N GLN A 206 10.14 -6.63 2.32
CA GLN A 206 8.88 -7.18 1.81
C GLN A 206 7.79 -6.12 1.90
N LEU A 207 6.86 -6.16 0.94
CA LEU A 207 5.69 -5.28 0.95
C LEU A 207 4.85 -5.55 2.19
N SER A 208 4.60 -4.50 2.97
CA SER A 208 3.92 -4.60 4.27
C SER A 208 2.41 -4.44 4.18
N TRP A 209 1.89 -3.91 3.07
CA TRP A 209 0.50 -3.49 2.95
C TRP A 209 0.09 -2.63 4.15
N SER A 210 -1.03 -2.92 4.77
CA SER A 210 -1.62 -2.07 5.82
C SER A 210 -0.81 -1.95 7.12
N GLN A 211 0.32 -2.65 7.27
CA GLN A 211 1.27 -2.37 8.34
C GLN A 211 1.86 -0.94 8.24
N GLY A 212 1.90 -0.36 7.03
CA GLY A 212 2.27 1.04 6.82
C GLY A 212 1.46 2.05 7.63
N LYS A 213 0.21 1.72 7.95
CA LYS A 213 -0.63 2.54 8.86
C LYS A 213 -0.03 2.67 10.26
N SER A 214 0.66 1.62 10.72
CA SER A 214 1.38 1.67 12.00
C SER A 214 2.60 2.59 11.94
N ILE A 215 3.29 2.66 10.78
CA ILE A 215 4.37 3.64 10.56
C ILE A 215 3.78 5.05 10.59
N THR A 216 2.66 5.31 9.91
CA THR A 216 1.94 6.59 9.99
C THR A 216 1.64 6.98 11.44
N ALA A 217 1.09 6.05 12.22
CA ALA A 217 0.80 6.27 13.63
C ALA A 217 2.07 6.63 14.42
N ALA A 218 3.16 5.90 14.21
CA ALA A 218 4.42 6.18 14.89
C ALA A 218 5.01 7.55 14.51
N LEU A 219 4.91 7.98 13.24
CA LEU A 219 5.36 9.32 12.81
C LEU A 219 4.54 10.43 13.45
N VAL A 220 3.21 10.27 13.57
CA VAL A 220 2.36 11.17 14.34
C VAL A 220 2.81 11.18 15.80
N GLY A 221 3.08 10.00 16.40
CA GLY A 221 3.60 9.87 17.76
C GLY A 221 4.91 10.61 17.99
N VAL A 222 5.85 10.53 17.02
CA VAL A 222 7.11 11.31 17.07
C VAL A 222 6.84 12.81 17.10
N LEU A 223 5.90 13.31 16.29
CA LEU A 223 5.57 14.73 16.25
C LEU A 223 4.82 15.17 17.52
N VAL A 224 3.98 14.32 18.10
CA VAL A 224 3.36 14.57 19.41
C VAL A 224 4.42 14.60 20.51
N GLN A 225 5.38 13.65 20.52
CA GLN A 225 6.48 13.62 21.48
C GLN A 225 7.36 14.87 21.37
N ARG A 226 7.52 15.44 20.19
CA ARG A 226 8.23 16.71 19.96
C ARG A 226 7.41 17.95 20.31
N GLY A 227 6.14 17.81 20.71
CA GLY A 227 5.23 18.92 21.01
C GLY A 227 4.75 19.70 19.77
N LEU A 228 4.90 19.12 18.57
CA LEU A 228 4.51 19.75 17.31
C LEU A 228 3.06 19.45 16.92
N LEU A 229 2.47 18.39 17.46
CA LEU A 229 1.07 18.02 17.28
C LEU A 229 0.40 17.71 18.62
N ASN A 230 -0.91 17.97 18.70
CA ASN A 230 -1.75 17.57 19.83
C ASN A 230 -2.92 16.74 19.33
N LEU A 231 -3.14 15.57 19.88
CA LEU A 231 -4.18 14.64 19.43
C LEU A 231 -5.60 15.22 19.54
N ASP A 232 -5.86 16.10 20.48
CA ASP A 232 -7.17 16.70 20.74
C ASP A 232 -7.46 17.97 19.91
N GLN A 233 -6.44 18.50 19.23
CA GLN A 233 -6.65 19.64 18.36
C GLN A 233 -7.45 19.23 17.09
N PRO A 234 -8.25 20.14 16.52
CA PRO A 234 -8.76 19.98 15.16
C PRO A 234 -7.63 19.67 14.18
N ALA A 235 -7.86 18.74 13.27
CA ALA A 235 -6.87 18.40 12.26
C ALA A 235 -6.50 19.63 11.42
N PRO A 236 -5.21 20.00 11.32
CA PRO A 236 -4.78 21.21 10.63
C PRO A 236 -4.79 21.04 9.12
N VAL A 237 -5.92 20.59 8.56
CA VAL A 237 -6.16 20.40 7.14
C VAL A 237 -6.78 21.69 6.58
N LYS A 238 -6.03 22.43 5.77
CA LYS A 238 -6.45 23.73 5.26
C LYS A 238 -7.75 23.65 4.43
N GLU A 239 -7.94 22.55 3.73
CA GLU A 239 -9.11 22.28 2.90
C GLU A 239 -10.42 22.18 3.71
N TRP A 240 -10.32 22.00 5.03
CA TRP A 240 -11.47 21.87 5.94
C TRP A 240 -11.78 23.13 6.74
N GLN A 241 -11.02 24.23 6.54
CA GLN A 241 -11.11 25.44 7.36
C GLN A 241 -12.16 26.46 6.89
N ALA A 242 -12.86 26.18 5.78
CA ALA A 242 -13.92 27.05 5.31
C ALA A 242 -15.05 27.19 6.34
N ASP A 243 -15.66 28.38 6.41
CA ASP A 243 -16.77 28.61 7.34
C ASP A 243 -17.97 27.69 7.02
N GLY A 244 -18.44 27.00 8.06
CA GLY A 244 -19.52 26.02 7.94
C GLY A 244 -19.10 24.66 7.44
N ASP A 245 -17.81 24.39 7.13
CA ASP A 245 -17.36 23.05 6.79
C ASP A 245 -17.38 22.15 8.03
N PRO A 246 -18.21 21.08 8.04
CA PRO A 246 -18.34 20.21 9.21
C PRO A 246 -17.06 19.42 9.50
N ARG A 247 -16.15 19.26 8.52
CA ARG A 247 -14.86 18.55 8.70
C ARG A 247 -13.90 19.29 9.61
N ARG A 248 -14.11 20.59 9.88
CA ARG A 248 -13.35 21.35 10.91
C ARG A 248 -13.39 20.69 12.29
N ALA A 249 -14.44 19.92 12.58
CA ALA A 249 -14.59 19.23 13.86
C ALA A 249 -13.75 17.94 13.97
N ILE A 250 -13.17 17.44 12.89
CA ILE A 250 -12.33 16.24 12.88
C ILE A 250 -11.03 16.57 13.61
N ARG A 251 -10.71 15.79 14.66
CA ARG A 251 -9.46 15.91 15.42
C ARG A 251 -8.43 14.92 14.92
N ILE A 252 -7.16 15.15 15.23
CA ILE A 252 -6.08 14.19 14.91
C ILE A 252 -6.39 12.81 15.48
N ARG A 253 -6.89 12.71 16.73
CA ARG A 253 -7.28 11.41 17.32
C ARG A 253 -8.40 10.70 16.57
N ASP A 254 -9.35 11.43 15.99
CA ASP A 254 -10.46 10.83 15.25
C ASP A 254 -9.94 10.15 13.96
N LEU A 255 -8.94 10.73 13.31
CA LEU A 255 -8.20 10.12 12.19
C LEU A 255 -7.37 8.91 12.67
N MET A 256 -6.66 9.03 13.81
CA MET A 256 -5.87 7.94 14.39
C MET A 256 -6.72 6.70 14.72
N TRP A 257 -7.95 6.90 15.15
CA TRP A 257 -8.90 5.84 15.49
C TRP A 257 -9.77 5.40 14.32
N MET A 258 -9.51 5.87 13.10
CA MET A 258 -10.31 5.57 11.90
C MET A 258 -11.80 5.86 12.14
N SER A 259 -12.09 6.99 12.74
CA SER A 259 -13.43 7.47 13.09
C SER A 259 -13.67 8.92 12.66
N SER A 260 -12.97 9.37 11.61
CA SER A 260 -13.13 10.71 11.04
C SER A 260 -14.54 11.00 10.54
N GLY A 261 -15.26 9.98 10.11
CA GLY A 261 -16.60 10.11 9.51
C GLY A 261 -16.58 10.50 8.03
N LEU A 262 -15.41 10.55 7.37
CA LEU A 262 -15.30 10.81 5.94
C LEU A 262 -16.00 9.73 5.10
N ASP A 263 -16.60 10.12 3.99
CA ASP A 263 -17.23 9.20 3.05
C ASP A 263 -16.21 8.67 2.05
N PHE A 264 -15.45 7.67 2.45
CA PHE A 264 -14.44 7.03 1.64
C PHE A 264 -14.85 5.59 1.34
N ILE A 265 -15.14 5.30 0.08
CA ILE A 265 -15.75 4.02 -0.30
C ILE A 265 -14.72 2.89 -0.24
N ASN A 266 -15.00 1.87 0.57
CA ASN A 266 -14.25 0.63 0.65
C ASN A 266 -15.17 -0.55 0.32
N LYS A 267 -14.95 -1.17 -0.85
CA LYS A 267 -15.72 -2.34 -1.32
C LYS A 267 -15.11 -3.68 -0.89
N GLY A 268 -13.91 -3.68 -0.30
CA GLY A 268 -13.19 -4.90 0.07
C GLY A 268 -12.61 -5.67 -1.13
N PHE A 269 -11.84 -6.72 -0.84
CA PHE A 269 -11.15 -7.53 -1.88
C PHE A 269 -12.06 -8.51 -2.62
N SER A 270 -13.19 -8.89 -2.03
CA SER A 270 -14.13 -9.85 -2.63
C SER A 270 -15.17 -9.22 -3.55
N ASP A 271 -15.23 -7.89 -3.62
CA ASP A 271 -16.17 -7.18 -4.47
C ASP A 271 -15.71 -7.25 -5.94
N ALA A 272 -16.66 -7.44 -6.87
CA ALA A 272 -16.38 -7.42 -8.30
C ALA A 272 -15.80 -6.08 -8.78
N LYS A 273 -16.03 -5.00 -8.04
CA LYS A 273 -15.55 -3.65 -8.29
C LYS A 273 -14.27 -3.31 -7.49
N VAL A 274 -13.52 -4.30 -7.01
CA VAL A 274 -12.24 -4.05 -6.31
C VAL A 274 -11.29 -3.21 -7.17
N TYR A 275 -11.22 -3.50 -8.47
CA TYR A 275 -10.47 -2.72 -9.46
C TYR A 275 -11.39 -1.75 -10.22
N SER A 276 -11.94 -0.80 -9.51
CA SER A 276 -12.77 0.27 -10.05
C SER A 276 -12.43 1.58 -9.35
N ARG A 277 -12.55 2.69 -10.05
CA ARG A 277 -12.42 4.04 -9.47
C ARG A 277 -13.52 4.37 -8.47
N GLU A 278 -14.59 3.58 -8.41
CA GLU A 278 -15.59 3.65 -7.34
C GLU A 278 -15.07 3.10 -6.00
N ASN A 279 -13.99 2.30 -6.00
CA ASN A 279 -13.39 1.75 -4.78
C ASN A 279 -12.23 2.63 -4.32
N GLU A 280 -12.54 3.76 -3.70
CA GLU A 280 -11.55 4.78 -3.32
C GLU A 280 -10.47 4.22 -2.40
N HIS A 281 -10.82 3.26 -1.53
CA HIS A 281 -9.89 2.62 -0.60
C HIS A 281 -8.72 1.92 -1.31
N PHE A 282 -8.97 1.21 -2.41
CA PHE A 282 -7.91 0.52 -3.17
C PHE A 282 -7.35 1.36 -4.30
N ARG A 283 -8.11 2.30 -4.81
CA ARG A 283 -7.72 3.20 -5.88
C ARG A 283 -6.41 3.95 -5.57
N VAL A 284 -6.18 4.30 -4.30
CA VAL A 284 -4.94 4.96 -3.86
C VAL A 284 -3.67 4.16 -4.17
N TYR A 285 -3.79 2.86 -4.40
CA TYR A 285 -2.66 1.97 -4.67
C TYR A 285 -2.34 1.80 -6.16
N PHE A 286 -3.25 2.13 -7.08
CA PHE A 286 -3.04 1.81 -8.49
C PHE A 286 -3.56 2.85 -9.49
N ASP A 287 -4.25 3.92 -9.08
CA ASP A 287 -4.79 4.90 -10.03
C ASP A 287 -3.90 6.13 -10.27
N SER A 288 -2.68 6.18 -9.78
CA SER A 288 -1.72 7.31 -9.99
C SER A 288 -2.33 8.68 -9.68
N LEU A 289 -3.07 8.80 -8.60
CA LEU A 289 -3.65 10.06 -8.14
C LEU A 289 -2.78 10.70 -7.03
N ASN A 290 -2.99 12.00 -6.77
CA ASN A 290 -2.45 12.65 -5.59
C ASN A 290 -3.22 12.13 -4.37
N VAL A 291 -2.60 11.20 -3.61
CA VAL A 291 -3.28 10.47 -2.54
C VAL A 291 -3.68 11.37 -1.38
N PHE A 292 -2.94 12.47 -1.13
CA PHE A 292 -3.28 13.42 -0.07
C PHE A 292 -4.49 14.28 -0.46
N GLU A 293 -4.49 14.84 -1.67
CA GLU A 293 -5.65 15.59 -2.19
C GLU A 293 -6.89 14.70 -2.24
N HIS A 294 -6.73 13.46 -2.70
CA HIS A 294 -7.85 12.51 -2.75
C HIS A 294 -8.42 12.24 -1.35
N ALA A 295 -7.58 12.05 -0.35
CA ALA A 295 -8.03 11.76 1.02
C ALA A 295 -8.75 12.94 1.66
N VAL A 296 -8.21 14.17 1.55
CA VAL A 296 -8.78 15.34 2.25
C VAL A 296 -10.00 15.95 1.55
N ASN A 297 -10.21 15.66 0.27
CA ASN A 297 -11.34 16.19 -0.50
C ASN A 297 -12.62 15.36 -0.36
N GLN A 298 -12.61 14.29 0.46
CA GLN A 298 -13.80 13.50 0.71
C GLN A 298 -14.82 14.27 1.56
N PRO A 299 -16.12 14.14 1.27
CA PRO A 299 -17.18 14.75 2.09
C PRO A 299 -17.29 14.05 3.44
N LEU A 300 -17.88 14.73 4.42
CA LEU A 300 -18.26 14.12 5.69
C LEU A 300 -19.57 13.35 5.53
N LYS A 301 -19.59 12.08 5.93
CA LYS A 301 -20.80 11.22 5.90
C LYS A 301 -21.53 11.16 7.22
N VAL A 302 -20.77 11.10 8.31
CA VAL A 302 -21.28 11.05 9.68
C VAL A 302 -20.42 11.94 10.57
N ALA A 303 -20.93 12.34 11.71
CA ALA A 303 -20.15 13.15 12.66
C ALA A 303 -18.87 12.40 13.10
N PRO A 304 -17.75 13.12 13.30
CA PRO A 304 -16.51 12.52 13.77
C PRO A 304 -16.72 11.77 15.08
N ASN A 305 -15.96 10.69 15.29
CA ASN A 305 -16.01 9.84 16.48
C ASN A 305 -17.37 9.18 16.78
N THR A 306 -18.21 9.01 15.75
CA THR A 306 -19.51 8.31 15.91
C THR A 306 -19.52 6.94 15.24
N ARG A 307 -18.63 6.69 14.29
CA ARG A 307 -18.54 5.43 13.55
C ARG A 307 -17.08 5.10 13.23
N TRP A 308 -16.68 3.90 13.62
CA TRP A 308 -15.41 3.32 13.15
C TRP A 308 -15.56 2.79 11.72
N SER A 309 -14.60 3.07 10.85
CA SER A 309 -14.54 2.55 9.49
C SER A 309 -13.08 2.40 9.05
N TYR A 310 -12.70 1.18 8.65
CA TYR A 310 -11.35 0.92 8.15
C TYR A 310 -11.18 1.51 6.75
N LEU A 311 -10.57 2.68 6.66
CA LEU A 311 -10.44 3.48 5.43
C LEU A 311 -8.99 3.96 5.26
N ASN A 312 -8.56 4.15 4.02
CA ASN A 312 -7.25 4.72 3.71
C ASN A 312 -7.22 6.25 3.77
N SER A 313 -8.38 6.92 3.77
CA SER A 313 -8.47 8.38 3.92
C SER A 313 -7.77 8.89 5.18
N ASP A 314 -8.02 8.23 6.31
CA ASP A 314 -7.55 8.70 7.61
C ASP A 314 -6.02 8.66 7.74
N PRO A 315 -5.32 7.53 7.45
CA PRO A 315 -3.86 7.50 7.48
C PRO A 315 -3.22 8.37 6.40
N LEU A 316 -3.82 8.55 5.22
CA LEU A 316 -3.29 9.45 4.19
C LEU A 316 -3.45 10.92 4.59
N THR A 317 -4.56 11.29 5.23
CA THR A 317 -4.74 12.63 5.82
C THR A 317 -3.72 12.88 6.94
N LEU A 318 -3.47 11.89 7.81
CA LEU A 318 -2.41 11.97 8.83
C LEU A 318 -1.03 12.15 8.21
N ASN A 319 -0.70 11.44 7.13
CA ASN A 319 0.57 11.62 6.43
C ASN A 319 0.71 13.00 5.78
N LYS A 320 -0.38 13.58 5.25
CA LYS A 320 -0.38 14.97 4.80
C LYS A 320 -0.04 15.92 5.97
N ILE A 321 -0.66 15.72 7.13
CA ILE A 321 -0.39 16.51 8.33
C ILE A 321 1.07 16.34 8.78
N VAL A 322 1.60 15.11 8.76
CA VAL A 322 3.01 14.84 9.05
C VAL A 322 3.91 15.62 8.08
N ARG A 323 3.66 15.54 6.78
CA ARG A 323 4.44 16.25 5.76
C ARG A 323 4.43 17.76 6.00
N GLU A 324 3.27 18.36 6.11
CA GLU A 324 3.14 19.81 6.30
C GLU A 324 3.76 20.28 7.62
N THR A 325 3.64 19.49 8.69
CA THR A 325 4.28 19.79 9.98
C THR A 325 5.80 19.74 9.89
N VAL A 326 6.36 18.72 9.25
CA VAL A 326 7.80 18.53 9.07
C VAL A 326 8.39 19.64 8.19
N GLU A 327 7.77 19.92 7.04
CA GLU A 327 8.20 20.96 6.11
C GLU A 327 8.12 22.36 6.75
N ALA A 328 7.13 22.61 7.62
CA ALA A 328 7.03 23.86 8.38
C ALA A 328 8.18 24.06 9.40
N GLN A 329 8.84 22.98 9.82
CA GLN A 329 10.06 23.06 10.64
C GLN A 329 11.35 23.18 9.80
N GLY A 330 11.23 23.27 8.47
CA GLY A 330 12.38 23.29 7.57
C GLY A 330 13.06 21.94 7.40
N GLU A 331 12.41 20.84 7.83
CA GLU A 331 12.93 19.48 7.66
C GLU A 331 12.46 18.87 6.33
N ASP A 332 13.30 18.04 5.72
CA ASP A 332 12.94 17.31 4.51
C ASP A 332 12.03 16.11 4.84
N TYR A 333 10.83 16.10 4.25
CA TYR A 333 9.81 15.07 4.48
C TYR A 333 10.25 13.69 3.99
N LEU A 334 10.92 13.61 2.83
CA LEU A 334 11.28 12.32 2.21
C LEU A 334 12.35 11.56 3.03
N THR A 335 13.15 12.28 3.81
CA THR A 335 14.16 11.69 4.71
C THR A 335 13.70 11.60 6.16
N PHE A 336 12.62 12.28 6.53
CA PHE A 336 12.15 12.39 7.91
C PHE A 336 11.89 11.03 8.60
N PRO A 337 11.16 10.07 7.98
CA PRO A 337 10.90 8.78 8.63
C PRO A 337 12.18 8.03 9.00
N GLN A 338 13.21 8.06 8.13
CA GLN A 338 14.49 7.42 8.41
C GLN A 338 15.18 8.07 9.60
N ARG A 339 15.34 9.39 9.58
CA ARG A 339 16.07 10.13 10.63
C ARG A 339 15.33 10.12 11.98
N ALA A 340 14.02 10.31 11.95
CA ALA A 340 13.22 10.55 13.15
C ALA A 340 12.75 9.26 13.85
N LEU A 341 12.69 8.16 13.13
CA LEU A 341 12.17 6.89 13.62
C LEU A 341 13.12 5.71 13.33
N PHE A 342 13.43 5.42 12.07
CA PHE A 342 14.09 4.18 11.73
C PHE A 342 15.56 4.12 12.18
N ASP A 343 16.32 5.21 12.04
CA ASP A 343 17.69 5.27 12.56
C ASP A 343 17.72 5.11 14.09
N LYS A 344 16.70 5.64 14.79
CA LYS A 344 16.61 5.53 16.25
C LYS A 344 16.50 4.09 16.75
N ILE A 345 15.77 3.26 15.98
CA ILE A 345 15.54 1.85 16.32
C ILE A 345 16.48 0.89 15.58
N GLY A 346 17.44 1.39 14.82
CA GLY A 346 18.38 0.57 14.07
C GLY A 346 17.79 -0.14 12.85
N ALA A 347 16.65 0.31 12.33
CA ALA A 347 16.03 -0.25 11.15
C ALA A 347 16.66 0.32 9.87
N ARG A 348 17.16 -0.56 8.99
CA ARG A 348 18.02 -0.19 7.86
C ARG A 348 17.37 -0.42 6.49
N ASN A 349 16.37 -1.28 6.42
CA ASN A 349 15.85 -1.80 5.14
C ASN A 349 14.42 -1.33 4.83
N TYR A 350 13.96 -0.24 5.50
CA TYR A 350 12.70 0.37 5.10
C TYR A 350 12.85 1.17 3.82
N VAL A 351 11.88 1.00 2.92
CA VAL A 351 11.66 1.83 1.74
C VAL A 351 10.20 2.23 1.72
N LEU A 352 9.93 3.52 1.73
CA LEU A 352 8.58 4.08 1.71
C LEU A 352 8.30 4.61 0.30
N GLU A 353 7.28 4.07 -0.36
CA GLU A 353 6.97 4.43 -1.74
C GLU A 353 5.93 5.55 -1.79
N PRO A 354 6.20 6.62 -2.53
CA PRO A 354 5.29 7.74 -2.70
C PRO A 354 4.44 7.61 -3.96
N ASP A 355 3.39 8.44 -4.03
CA ASP A 355 2.73 8.77 -5.28
C ASP A 355 3.61 9.67 -6.18
N ALA A 356 3.11 10.05 -7.35
CA ALA A 356 3.85 10.87 -8.29
C ALA A 356 4.15 12.30 -7.79
N TRP A 357 3.51 12.76 -6.72
CA TRP A 357 3.73 14.06 -6.07
C TRP A 357 4.64 13.98 -4.84
N GLY A 358 5.19 12.81 -4.56
CA GLY A 358 6.10 12.60 -3.42
C GLY A 358 5.37 12.41 -2.08
N ASN A 359 4.10 12.06 -2.09
CA ASN A 359 3.34 11.74 -0.89
C ASN A 359 3.48 10.26 -0.57
N PHE A 360 4.06 9.90 0.56
CA PHE A 360 4.17 8.48 0.95
C PHE A 360 2.80 7.82 1.06
N ILE A 361 2.66 6.66 0.39
CA ILE A 361 1.45 5.83 0.45
C ILE A 361 1.53 4.91 1.67
N LEU A 362 1.73 5.48 2.86
CA LEU A 362 1.86 4.77 4.14
C LEU A 362 0.52 4.23 4.66
N SER A 363 -0.38 3.93 3.77
CA SER A 363 -1.54 3.08 4.01
C SER A 363 -1.29 1.64 3.53
N GLY A 364 -0.17 1.39 2.80
CA GLY A 364 0.13 0.07 2.30
C GLY A 364 1.26 -0.11 1.28
N TYR A 365 1.96 0.92 0.85
CA TYR A 365 3.10 0.78 -0.06
C TYR A 365 4.41 1.18 0.63
N ASP A 366 4.82 0.34 1.54
CA ASP A 366 6.10 0.37 2.23
C ASP A 366 6.70 -1.02 2.28
N TYR A 367 8.00 -1.08 2.25
CA TYR A 367 8.80 -2.30 2.30
C TYR A 367 9.64 -2.28 3.55
N GLY A 368 9.72 -3.39 4.27
CA GLY A 368 10.56 -3.56 5.44
C GLY A 368 11.05 -4.99 5.57
N SER A 369 12.25 -5.19 6.09
CA SER A 369 12.73 -6.54 6.39
C SER A 369 12.06 -7.10 7.64
N ALA A 370 12.00 -8.44 7.75
CA ALA A 370 11.36 -9.06 8.90
C ALA A 370 12.00 -8.64 10.23
N ARG A 371 13.32 -8.50 10.29
CA ARG A 371 14.01 -8.01 11.50
C ARG A 371 13.72 -6.53 11.78
N ASP A 372 13.55 -5.69 10.77
CA ASP A 372 13.18 -4.29 10.99
C ASP A 372 11.75 -4.15 11.52
N TRP A 373 10.83 -5.01 11.07
CA TRP A 373 9.50 -5.10 11.66
C TRP A 373 9.51 -5.59 13.11
N VAL A 374 10.45 -6.50 13.47
CA VAL A 374 10.65 -6.88 14.88
C VAL A 374 11.13 -5.68 15.70
N ARG A 375 12.09 -4.89 15.22
CA ARG A 375 12.54 -3.66 15.88
C ARG A 375 11.38 -2.69 16.10
N PHE A 376 10.58 -2.50 15.08
CA PHE A 376 9.37 -1.66 15.17
C PHE A 376 8.37 -2.21 16.21
N GLY A 377 8.15 -3.52 16.25
CA GLY A 377 7.34 -4.17 17.28
C GLY A 377 7.92 -4.02 18.69
N LEU A 378 9.24 -4.12 18.84
CA LEU A 378 9.91 -3.91 20.13
C LEU A 378 9.78 -2.48 20.64
N LEU A 379 9.84 -1.46 19.77
CA LEU A 379 9.56 -0.07 20.14
C LEU A 379 8.18 0.07 20.80
N HIS A 380 7.17 -0.60 20.23
CA HIS A 380 5.81 -0.58 20.78
C HIS A 380 5.70 -1.41 22.07
N LEU A 381 6.34 -2.59 22.11
CA LEU A 381 6.38 -3.42 23.31
C LEU A 381 7.00 -2.67 24.52
N TRP A 382 7.92 -1.76 24.27
CA TRP A 382 8.59 -0.93 25.28
C TRP A 382 7.95 0.46 25.43
N ASP A 383 6.70 0.61 25.04
CA ASP A 383 5.91 1.86 25.13
C ASP A 383 6.67 3.08 24.60
N GLY A 384 7.30 2.93 23.45
CA GLY A 384 7.97 4.02 22.72
C GLY A 384 9.33 4.44 23.28
N VAL A 385 9.93 3.67 24.18
CA VAL A 385 11.29 3.90 24.68
C VAL A 385 12.27 2.96 24.00
N TRP A 386 13.39 3.49 23.50
CA TRP A 386 14.45 2.71 22.86
C TRP A 386 15.81 3.10 23.43
N GLU A 387 16.51 2.15 24.04
CA GLU A 387 17.82 2.37 24.66
C GLU A 387 17.88 3.61 25.58
N GLY A 388 16.78 3.86 26.31
CA GLY A 388 16.65 5.00 27.24
C GLY A 388 16.14 6.29 26.60
N GLU A 389 16.05 6.39 25.29
CA GLU A 389 15.43 7.51 24.57
C GLU A 389 13.93 7.28 24.39
N ARG A 390 13.10 8.25 24.79
CA ARG A 390 11.66 8.21 24.49
C ARG A 390 11.39 8.78 23.10
N ILE A 391 10.97 7.91 22.21
CA ILE A 391 10.66 8.22 20.81
C ILE A 391 9.18 8.52 20.62
N LEU A 392 8.31 7.75 21.30
CA LEU A 392 6.86 7.92 21.27
C LEU A 392 6.37 8.39 22.64
N PRO A 393 5.23 9.12 22.73
CA PRO A 393 4.70 9.60 24.01
C PRO A 393 4.43 8.47 24.99
N GLU A 394 4.52 8.75 26.29
CA GLU A 394 4.09 7.82 27.33
C GLU A 394 2.62 7.44 27.14
N GLY A 395 2.31 6.15 27.25
CA GLY A 395 0.96 5.63 27.06
C GLY A 395 0.52 5.60 25.58
N TRP A 396 1.43 5.85 24.63
CA TRP A 396 1.12 5.84 23.19
C TRP A 396 0.52 4.52 22.75
N VAL A 397 1.12 3.41 23.18
CA VAL A 397 0.64 2.07 22.80
C VAL A 397 -0.78 1.83 23.28
N LYS A 398 -1.09 2.23 24.53
CA LYS A 398 -2.47 2.17 25.06
C LYS A 398 -3.46 3.03 24.26
N PHE A 399 -3.00 4.15 23.70
CA PHE A 399 -3.83 5.04 22.90
C PHE A 399 -4.18 4.44 21.52
N ILE A 400 -3.23 3.73 20.90
CA ILE A 400 -3.39 3.19 19.53
C ILE A 400 -3.90 1.74 19.50
N SER A 401 -4.01 1.03 20.64
CA SER A 401 -4.41 -0.39 20.74
C SER A 401 -5.90 -0.62 21.05
#